data_089d28358a81b4e57e3af6379b89f70a
#
_entry.id   089d28358a81b4e57e3af6379b89f70a
#
_cell.length_a   1.000
_cell.length_b   1.000
_cell.length_c   1.000
_cell.angle_alpha   90.00
_cell.angle_beta   90.00
_cell.angle_gamma   90.00
#
_symmetry.space_group_name_H-M   'P 1'
#
loop_
_entity.id
_entity.type
_entity.pdbx_description
1 polymer ?
#
loop_
_entity_poly.entity_id
_entity_poly.type
_entity_poly.pdbx_seq_one_letter_code
_entity_poly.pdbx_strand_id
1 'polypeptide(L)'
;PYLNYLSTFLFGGFFVTLIYFIVTYLQDPVLAAIVGFFPIGLLCCFVMPTKKELEKYLYNGLYVCLFTLLVLFIGYLLLIKCEINPVILLIGIVILWFIVQYLYYKKS
;
A
#
# COMPACT_ATOMS: atom_id res chain seq x y z
N PRO A 1 -10.79 7.10 -23.06
CA PRO A 1 -10.27 6.04 -22.20
C PRO A 1 -8.76 6.07 -22.04
N TYR A 2 -7.99 6.33 -23.14
CA TYR A 2 -6.53 6.37 -22.99
C TYR A 2 -6.07 7.53 -22.11
N LEU A 3 -6.76 8.65 -22.16
CA LEU A 3 -6.42 9.81 -21.33
C LEU A 3 -6.61 9.49 -19.86
N ASN A 4 -7.63 8.70 -19.54
CA ASN A 4 -7.86 8.31 -18.15
C ASN A 4 -6.74 7.42 -17.61
N TYR A 5 -6.28 6.46 -18.41
CA TYR A 5 -5.19 5.60 -18.01
C TYR A 5 -3.88 6.38 -17.86
N LEU A 6 -3.60 7.26 -18.82
CA LEU A 6 -2.38 8.07 -18.77
C LEU A 6 -2.39 9.00 -17.57
N SER A 7 -3.52 9.65 -17.31
CA SER A 7 -3.68 10.56 -16.18
C SER A 7 -3.46 9.83 -14.86
N THR A 8 -4.03 8.63 -14.73
CA THR A 8 -3.87 7.82 -13.52
C THR A 8 -2.42 7.39 -13.34
N PHE A 9 -1.77 7.00 -14.43
CA PHE A 9 -0.36 6.59 -14.39
C PHE A 9 0.53 7.74 -13.93
N LEU A 10 0.32 8.93 -14.48
CA LEU A 10 1.12 10.09 -14.10
C LEU A 10 0.88 10.49 -12.65
N PHE A 11 -0.37 10.38 -12.19
CA PHE A 11 -0.69 10.70 -10.80
C PHE A 11 0.03 9.77 -9.83
N GLY A 12 0.02 8.45 -10.13
CA GLY A 12 0.73 7.47 -9.30
C GLY A 12 2.23 7.69 -9.29
N GLY A 13 2.80 7.97 -10.46
CA GLY A 13 4.23 8.28 -10.57
C GLY A 13 4.61 9.54 -9.80
N PHE A 14 3.74 10.52 -9.78
CA PHE A 14 3.96 11.74 -9.01
C PHE A 14 4.09 11.43 -7.52
N PHE A 15 3.19 10.59 -6.98
CA PHE A 15 3.26 10.23 -5.56
C PHE A 15 4.54 9.49 -5.21
N VAL A 16 4.95 8.54 -6.03
CA VAL A 16 6.18 7.79 -5.77
C VAL A 16 7.39 8.70 -5.84
N THR A 17 7.42 9.61 -6.82
CA THR A 17 8.50 10.58 -6.96
C THR A 17 8.55 11.51 -5.75
N LEU A 18 7.40 11.93 -5.25
CA LEU A 18 7.32 12.78 -4.07
C LEU A 18 7.89 12.07 -2.85
N ILE A 19 7.57 10.80 -2.68
CA ILE A 19 8.10 10.01 -1.56
C ILE A 19 9.62 9.92 -1.67
N TYR A 20 10.13 9.65 -2.86
CA TYR A 20 11.57 9.57 -3.09
C TYR A 20 12.25 10.90 -2.77
N PHE A 21 11.65 12.02 -3.17
CA PHE A 21 12.17 13.34 -2.86
C PHE A 21 12.22 13.58 -1.36
N ILE A 22 11.16 13.21 -0.64
CA ILE A 22 11.10 13.41 0.80
C ILE A 22 12.17 12.60 1.50
N VAL A 23 12.38 11.35 1.06
CA VAL A 23 13.37 10.48 1.69
C VAL A 23 14.80 10.96 1.39
N THR A 24 15.07 11.33 0.14
CA THR A 24 16.45 11.62 -0.27
C THR A 24 16.86 13.07 0.01
N TYR A 25 15.96 14.02 -0.16
CA TYR A 25 16.30 15.44 -0.04
C TYR A 25 15.98 15.98 1.34
N LEU A 26 14.77 15.76 1.83
CA LEU A 26 14.35 16.25 3.14
C LEU A 26 14.81 15.34 4.28
N GLN A 27 15.07 14.08 3.98
CA GLN A 27 15.53 13.09 4.95
C GLN A 27 14.61 12.98 6.16
N ASP A 28 13.31 13.02 5.92
CA ASP A 28 12.29 12.96 6.96
C ASP A 28 11.49 11.66 6.81
N PRO A 29 11.86 10.61 7.57
CA PRO A 29 11.16 9.32 7.45
C PRO A 29 9.71 9.37 7.93
N VAL A 30 9.40 10.26 8.87
CA VAL A 30 8.02 10.38 9.36
C VAL A 30 7.12 10.94 8.28
N LEU A 31 7.56 12.01 7.62
CA LEU A 31 6.80 12.60 6.53
C LEU A 31 6.69 11.64 5.35
N ALA A 32 7.76 10.90 5.06
CA ALA A 32 7.75 9.91 4.00
C ALA A 32 6.73 8.81 4.29
N ALA A 33 6.62 8.37 5.56
CA ALA A 33 5.63 7.37 5.93
C ALA A 33 4.21 7.89 5.76
N ILE A 34 3.97 9.13 6.15
CA ILE A 34 2.64 9.74 6.02
C ILE A 34 2.22 9.76 4.55
N VAL A 35 3.11 10.23 3.68
CA VAL A 35 2.82 10.33 2.24
C VAL A 35 2.76 8.94 1.62
N GLY A 36 3.69 8.05 2.00
CA GLY A 36 3.77 6.72 1.40
C GLY A 36 2.59 5.83 1.73
N PHE A 37 2.02 5.99 2.90
CA PHE A 37 0.85 5.21 3.31
C PHE A 37 -0.44 5.98 3.13
N PHE A 38 -0.40 7.07 2.37
CA PHE A 38 -1.61 7.79 2.01
C PHE A 38 -2.59 6.82 1.35
N PRO A 39 -3.87 6.85 1.76
CA PRO A 39 -4.82 5.84 1.29
C PRO A 39 -5.28 6.12 -0.14
N ILE A 40 -4.41 5.86 -1.10
CA ILE A 40 -4.74 6.01 -2.51
C ILE A 40 -5.94 5.15 -2.86
N GLY A 41 -6.07 3.99 -2.19
CA GLY A 41 -7.23 3.13 -2.38
C GLY A 41 -8.56 3.81 -2.06
N LEU A 42 -8.57 4.78 -1.14
CA LEU A 42 -9.78 5.54 -0.87
C LEU A 42 -10.17 6.44 -2.04
N LEU A 43 -9.18 6.91 -2.80
CA LEU A 43 -9.48 7.70 -3.99
C LEU A 43 -10.19 6.88 -5.06
N CYS A 44 -9.97 5.57 -5.06
CA CYS A 44 -10.65 4.68 -5.99
C CYS A 44 -12.16 4.62 -5.71
N CYS A 45 -12.60 5.03 -4.52
CA CYS A 45 -14.02 5.08 -4.21
C CYS A 45 -14.77 6.02 -5.15
N PHE A 46 -14.10 7.04 -5.66
CA PHE A 46 -14.73 7.99 -6.57
C PHE A 46 -15.05 7.38 -7.93
N VAL A 47 -14.44 6.25 -8.27
CA VAL A 47 -14.70 5.59 -9.55
C VAL A 47 -15.68 4.43 -9.41
N MET A 48 -16.16 4.14 -8.20
CA MET A 48 -17.15 3.09 -7.99
C MET A 48 -18.51 3.55 -8.52
N PRO A 49 -19.12 2.78 -9.42
CA PRO A 49 -20.32 3.26 -10.12
C PRO A 49 -21.59 3.24 -9.27
N THR A 50 -21.69 2.37 -8.27
CA THR A 50 -22.90 2.26 -7.46
C THR A 50 -22.55 2.23 -5.98
N LYS A 51 -23.55 2.58 -5.15
CA LYS A 51 -23.41 2.51 -3.72
C LYS A 51 -23.13 1.09 -3.23
N LYS A 52 -23.74 0.10 -3.87
CA LYS A 52 -23.56 -1.30 -3.50
C LYS A 52 -22.12 -1.75 -3.72
N GLU A 53 -21.52 -1.38 -4.85
CA GLU A 53 -20.13 -1.70 -5.12
C GLU A 53 -19.19 -0.95 -4.18
N LEU A 54 -19.52 0.28 -3.84
CA LEU A 54 -18.74 1.06 -2.89
C LEU A 54 -18.77 0.40 -1.50
N GLU A 55 -19.93 -0.10 -1.07
CA GLU A 55 -20.03 -0.80 0.19
C GLU A 55 -19.14 -2.05 0.22
N LYS A 56 -19.15 -2.83 -0.85
CA LYS A 56 -18.31 -4.01 -0.96
C LYS A 56 -16.83 -3.64 -0.97
N TYR A 57 -16.49 -2.58 -1.67
CA TYR A 57 -15.10 -2.13 -1.74
C TYR A 57 -14.59 -1.72 -0.37
N LEU A 58 -15.36 -0.93 0.35
CA LEU A 58 -14.96 -0.48 1.68
C LEU A 58 -14.92 -1.63 2.68
N TYR A 59 -15.89 -2.54 2.60
CA TYR A 59 -15.91 -3.69 3.50
C TYR A 59 -14.68 -4.57 3.31
N ASN A 60 -14.34 -4.89 2.07
CA ASN A 60 -13.15 -5.68 1.78
C ASN A 60 -11.89 -4.92 2.10
N GLY A 61 -11.91 -3.59 1.92
CA GLY A 61 -10.78 -2.76 2.27
C GLY A 61 -10.43 -2.81 3.74
N LEU A 62 -11.44 -2.96 4.62
CA LEU A 62 -11.18 -3.11 6.05
C LEU A 62 -10.31 -4.33 6.33
N TYR A 63 -10.63 -5.47 5.71
CA TYR A 63 -9.85 -6.67 5.92
C TYR A 63 -8.48 -6.60 5.28
N VAL A 64 -8.39 -6.00 4.08
CA VAL A 64 -7.10 -5.83 3.41
C VAL A 64 -6.18 -4.95 4.25
N CYS A 65 -6.70 -3.85 4.79
CA CYS A 65 -5.90 -2.97 5.64
C CYS A 65 -5.48 -3.67 6.93
N LEU A 66 -6.36 -4.47 7.51
CA LEU A 66 -6.02 -5.22 8.72
C LEU A 66 -4.87 -6.18 8.45
N PHE A 67 -4.92 -6.94 7.35
CA PHE A 67 -3.85 -7.86 7.00
C PHE A 67 -2.56 -7.11 6.67
N THR A 68 -2.66 -5.97 6.01
CA THR A 68 -1.49 -5.13 5.73
C THR A 68 -0.85 -4.65 7.03
N LEU A 69 -1.67 -4.24 7.99
CA LEU A 69 -1.16 -3.81 9.28
C LEU A 69 -0.40 -4.94 9.99
N LEU A 70 -0.95 -6.14 9.96
CA LEU A 70 -0.29 -7.31 10.56
C LEU A 70 1.05 -7.60 9.89
N VAL A 71 1.10 -7.54 8.57
CA VAL A 71 2.34 -7.79 7.83
C VAL A 71 3.39 -6.73 8.17
N LEU A 72 2.98 -5.46 8.22
CA LEU A 72 3.88 -4.38 8.58
C LEU A 72 4.42 -4.54 10.01
N PHE A 73 3.56 -4.97 10.93
CA PHE A 73 3.96 -5.19 12.31
C PHE A 73 5.00 -6.31 12.40
N ILE A 74 4.77 -7.40 11.68
CA ILE A 74 5.73 -8.50 11.64
C ILE A 74 7.06 -8.02 11.05
N GLY A 75 7.02 -7.24 9.98
CA GLY A 75 8.22 -6.70 9.37
C GLY A 75 8.99 -5.80 10.31
N TYR A 76 8.29 -4.95 11.05
CA TYR A 76 8.92 -4.07 12.03
C TYR A 76 9.62 -4.86 13.14
N LEU A 77 8.93 -5.89 13.66
CA LEU A 77 9.53 -6.71 14.71
C LEU A 77 10.76 -7.45 14.22
N LEU A 78 10.71 -8.00 13.02
CA LEU A 78 11.86 -8.70 12.45
C LEU A 78 13.03 -7.75 12.21
N LEU A 79 12.73 -6.51 11.79
CA LEU A 79 13.79 -5.54 11.54
C LEU A 79 14.54 -5.18 12.82
N ILE A 80 13.84 -5.02 13.95
CA ILE A 80 14.48 -4.62 15.19
C ILE A 80 15.08 -5.77 15.98
N LYS A 81 14.56 -6.99 15.81
CA LYS A 81 15.03 -8.14 16.59
C LYS A 81 16.01 -9.03 15.87
N CYS A 82 15.97 -9.05 14.55
CA CYS A 82 16.83 -9.92 13.75
C CYS A 82 17.78 -9.07 12.91
N GLU A 83 19.05 -9.52 12.83
CA GLU A 83 20.03 -8.85 11.98
C GLU A 83 19.92 -9.36 10.57
N ILE A 84 18.85 -8.97 9.88
CA ILE A 84 18.59 -9.36 8.50
C ILE A 84 18.84 -8.16 7.60
N ASN A 85 19.36 -8.42 6.41
CA ASN A 85 19.52 -7.37 5.40
C ASN A 85 18.15 -6.75 5.11
N PRO A 86 18.01 -5.42 5.26
CA PRO A 86 16.70 -4.77 5.06
C PRO A 86 16.07 -5.04 3.69
N VAL A 87 16.89 -5.15 2.64
CA VAL A 87 16.35 -5.41 1.30
C VAL A 87 15.73 -6.80 1.22
N ILE A 88 16.42 -7.80 1.79
CA ILE A 88 15.90 -9.16 1.81
C ILE A 88 14.61 -9.23 2.64
N LEU A 89 14.59 -8.54 3.78
CA LEU A 89 13.40 -8.48 4.63
C LEU A 89 12.22 -7.86 3.88
N LEU A 90 12.44 -6.76 3.16
CA LEU A 90 11.38 -6.10 2.42
C LEU A 90 10.83 -6.99 1.31
N ILE A 91 11.70 -7.71 0.61
CA ILE A 91 11.25 -8.65 -0.42
C ILE A 91 10.38 -9.73 0.20
N GLY A 92 10.80 -10.27 1.34
CA GLY A 92 10.04 -11.29 2.05
C GLY A 92 8.67 -10.78 2.50
N ILE A 93 8.62 -9.54 3.00
CA ILE A 93 7.37 -8.93 3.46
C ILE A 93 6.40 -8.74 2.28
N VAL A 94 6.90 -8.29 1.13
CA VAL A 94 6.06 -8.11 -0.05
C VAL A 94 5.49 -9.45 -0.50
N ILE A 95 6.31 -10.49 -0.52
CA ILE A 95 5.86 -11.83 -0.89
C ILE A 95 4.80 -12.33 0.09
N LEU A 96 5.04 -12.15 1.39
CA LEU A 96 4.08 -12.54 2.42
C LEU A 96 2.76 -11.81 2.24
N TRP A 97 2.80 -10.51 1.97
CA TRP A 97 1.61 -9.71 1.75
C TRP A 97 0.80 -10.26 0.57
N PHE A 98 1.46 -10.56 -0.55
CA PHE A 98 0.76 -11.12 -1.70
C PHE A 98 0.14 -12.47 -1.40
N ILE A 99 0.84 -13.32 -0.64
CA ILE A 99 0.29 -14.63 -0.26
C ILE A 99 -0.96 -14.46 0.61
N VAL A 100 -0.90 -13.59 1.61
CA VAL A 100 -2.02 -13.35 2.51
C VAL A 100 -3.23 -12.80 1.73
N GLN A 101 -2.99 -11.84 0.83
CA GLN A 101 -4.07 -11.24 0.06
C GLN A 101 -4.68 -12.25 -0.92
N TYR A 102 -3.85 -13.10 -1.52
CA TYR A 102 -4.35 -14.14 -2.41
C TYR A 102 -5.26 -15.13 -1.67
N LEU A 103 -4.84 -15.54 -0.48
CA LEU A 103 -5.65 -16.44 0.33
C LEU A 103 -6.98 -15.80 0.72
N TYR A 104 -6.96 -14.52 1.05
CA TYR A 104 -8.18 -13.79 1.36
C TYR A 104 -9.09 -13.72 0.14
N TYR A 105 -8.55 -13.40 -1.02
CA TYR A 105 -9.32 -13.33 -2.26
C TYR A 105 -9.98 -14.66 -2.58
N LYS A 106 -9.24 -15.75 -2.39
CA LYS A 106 -9.76 -17.07 -2.70
C LYS A 106 -10.90 -17.47 -1.77
N LYS A 107 -10.86 -17.01 -0.52
CA LYS A 107 -11.92 -17.30 0.45
C LYS A 107 -13.17 -16.47 0.23
N SER A 108 -13.02 -15.28 -0.28
CA SER A 108 -14.17 -14.41 -0.53
C SER A 108 -14.83 -14.73 -1.88
#